data_9e59143bb9b4ef6d4760fd126891745b
#
_entry.id   9e59143bb9b4ef6d4760fd126891745b
#
_cell.length_a   1.000
_cell.length_b   1.000
_cell.length_c   1.000
_cell.angle_alpha   90.00
_cell.angle_beta   90.00
_cell.angle_gamma   90.00
#
_symmetry.space_group_name_H-M   'P 1'
#
loop_
_entity.id
_entity.type
_entity.pdbx_description
1 polymer ?
#
loop_
_entity_poly.entity_id
_entity_poly.type
_entity_poly.pdbx_seq_one_letter_code
_entity_poly.pdbx_strand_id
1 'polypeptide(L)'
;MAPDELKELKTQLQEQLDKGFIRPSSSPWGCPALFVEKKDQGGKRLCVDYRPLNAVTVKNKYPLPHIDILFDELGGATIFSKIDLRSGYHQIKVREEDIPKTAFSTRYGLYEYLVMSFGLTNAPAFFMYLMNSVFMNELDKFVVVFIDDILVYSKNEKEHEEHLRIVLSRLREHKLYAKFSKCAFWLKEVAFLGHILSAKGVVVDPGKWKMC
;
A
#
# COMPACT_ATOMS: atom_id res chain seq x y z
N MET A 1 6.84 19.80 -19.14
CA MET A 1 5.67 19.89 -18.23
C MET A 1 4.88 21.13 -18.58
N ALA A 2 3.56 20.99 -18.71
CA ALA A 2 2.64 22.12 -18.91
C ALA A 2 2.61 23.04 -17.66
N PRO A 3 2.19 24.32 -17.77
CA PRO A 3 2.12 25.24 -16.62
C PRO A 3 1.33 24.70 -15.44
N ASP A 4 0.20 24.03 -15.68
CA ASP A 4 -0.63 23.43 -14.66
C ASP A 4 0.06 22.25 -13.95
N GLU A 5 0.84 21.47 -14.70
CA GLU A 5 1.67 20.39 -14.13
C GLU A 5 2.77 20.92 -13.22
N LEU A 6 3.34 22.08 -13.55
CA LEU A 6 4.36 22.71 -12.72
C LEU A 6 3.79 23.22 -11.41
N LYS A 7 2.57 23.77 -11.43
CA LYS A 7 1.87 24.20 -10.21
C LYS A 7 1.57 23.00 -9.32
N GLU A 8 1.04 21.93 -9.91
CA GLU A 8 0.74 20.68 -9.19
C GLU A 8 2.01 20.04 -8.61
N LEU A 9 3.12 20.04 -9.38
CA LEU A 9 4.40 19.55 -8.90
C LEU A 9 4.88 20.29 -7.65
N LYS A 10 4.80 21.62 -7.66
CA LYS A 10 5.20 22.44 -6.53
C LYS A 10 4.36 22.12 -5.28
N THR A 11 3.04 21.98 -5.47
CA THR A 11 2.11 21.63 -4.38
C THR A 11 2.44 20.26 -3.79
N GLN A 12 2.57 19.23 -4.63
CA GLN A 12 2.87 17.88 -4.14
C GLN A 12 4.26 17.75 -3.51
N LEU A 13 5.27 18.45 -4.04
CA LEU A 13 6.60 18.49 -3.42
C LEU A 13 6.55 19.13 -2.03
N GLN A 14 5.85 20.26 -1.90
CA GLN A 14 5.70 20.93 -0.61
C GLN A 14 4.98 20.03 0.40
N GLU A 15 3.89 19.37 0.00
CA GLU A 15 3.19 18.42 0.85
C GLU A 15 4.07 17.26 1.34
N GLN A 16 4.96 16.76 0.48
CA GLN A 16 5.86 15.66 0.85
C GLN A 16 6.99 16.15 1.76
N LEU A 17 7.49 17.37 1.56
CA LEU A 17 8.44 18.03 2.46
C LEU A 17 7.84 18.26 3.85
N ASP A 18 6.63 18.81 3.91
CA ASP A 18 5.92 19.11 5.17
C ASP A 18 5.62 17.83 5.97
N LYS A 19 5.35 16.72 5.27
CA LYS A 19 5.18 15.38 5.88
C LYS A 19 6.49 14.72 6.28
N GLY A 20 7.64 15.30 5.93
CA GLY A 20 8.95 14.69 6.18
C GLY A 20 9.19 13.39 5.40
N PHE A 21 8.52 13.22 4.27
CA PHE A 21 8.71 12.03 3.41
C PHE A 21 9.91 12.17 2.51
N ILE A 22 10.24 13.39 2.11
CA ILE A 22 11.38 13.74 1.27
C ILE A 22 12.20 14.86 1.91
N ARG A 23 13.45 15.01 1.46
CA ARG A 23 14.31 16.16 1.77
C ARG A 23 15.09 16.58 0.53
N PRO A 24 15.64 17.81 0.48
CA PRO A 24 16.62 18.20 -0.54
C PRO A 24 17.82 17.25 -0.52
N SER A 25 18.39 16.96 -1.69
CA SER A 25 19.48 15.99 -1.87
C SER A 25 20.67 16.60 -2.58
N SER A 26 21.85 16.11 -2.25
CA SER A 26 23.10 16.31 -2.99
C SER A 26 23.64 14.99 -3.55
N SER A 27 22.78 13.97 -3.66
CA SER A 27 23.13 12.64 -4.12
C SER A 27 23.69 12.66 -5.56
N PRO A 28 24.68 11.82 -5.88
CA PRO A 28 25.13 11.60 -7.26
C PRO A 28 24.11 10.81 -8.09
N TRP A 29 23.08 10.23 -7.45
CA TRP A 29 22.00 9.52 -8.10
C TRP A 29 20.86 10.47 -8.44
N GLY A 30 20.04 10.10 -9.44
CA GLY A 30 18.86 10.89 -9.76
C GLY A 30 17.98 10.18 -10.77
N CYS A 31 16.75 9.88 -10.37
CA CYS A 31 15.72 9.34 -11.25
C CYS A 31 14.78 10.47 -11.71
N PRO A 32 14.23 10.44 -12.91
CA PRO A 32 13.30 11.48 -13.36
C PRO A 32 11.94 11.36 -12.64
N ALA A 33 11.36 12.51 -12.30
CA ALA A 33 10.00 12.59 -11.81
C ALA A 33 9.02 12.72 -12.99
N LEU A 34 7.87 12.07 -12.87
CA LEU A 34 6.80 12.09 -13.87
C LEU A 34 5.44 12.15 -13.20
N PHE A 35 4.41 12.53 -13.94
CA PHE A 35 3.03 12.48 -13.49
C PHE A 35 2.29 11.28 -14.07
N VAL A 36 1.48 10.64 -13.21
CA VAL A 36 0.55 9.58 -13.59
C VAL A 36 -0.86 10.03 -13.21
N GLU A 37 -1.82 9.80 -14.08
CA GLU A 37 -3.22 10.09 -13.80
C GLU A 37 -3.77 9.16 -12.72
N LYS A 38 -4.54 9.70 -11.79
CA LYS A 38 -5.26 8.91 -10.78
C LYS A 38 -6.49 8.28 -11.42
N LYS A 39 -6.65 6.98 -11.33
CA LYS A 39 -7.78 6.25 -11.94
C LYS A 39 -9.15 6.62 -11.34
N ASP A 40 -9.20 6.95 -10.04
CA ASP A 40 -10.47 6.96 -9.30
C ASP A 40 -11.01 8.35 -8.93
N GLN A 41 -10.21 9.42 -9.03
CA GLN A 41 -10.59 10.74 -8.48
C GLN A 41 -10.24 11.93 -9.38
N GLY A 42 -9.77 11.66 -10.59
CA GLY A 42 -9.16 12.71 -11.40
C GLY A 42 -7.90 13.30 -10.76
N GLY A 43 -7.13 14.06 -11.52
CA GLY A 43 -5.87 14.67 -11.10
C GLY A 43 -4.66 13.76 -11.28
N LYS A 44 -3.49 14.33 -11.02
CA LYS A 44 -2.19 13.71 -11.28
C LYS A 44 -1.49 13.33 -9.98
N ARG A 45 -0.72 12.24 -10.01
CA ARG A 45 0.14 11.82 -8.92
C ARG A 45 1.60 11.96 -9.36
N LEU A 46 2.40 12.61 -8.54
CA LEU A 46 3.85 12.61 -8.72
C LEU A 46 4.40 11.20 -8.48
N CYS A 47 5.10 10.68 -9.45
CA CYS A 47 5.78 9.39 -9.39
C CYS A 47 7.25 9.58 -9.78
N VAL A 48 8.10 8.67 -9.36
CA VAL A 48 9.51 8.64 -9.74
C VAL A 48 9.74 7.41 -10.63
N ASP A 49 10.45 7.60 -11.72
CA ASP A 49 10.81 6.50 -12.60
C ASP A 49 12.05 5.78 -12.08
N TYR A 50 11.82 4.81 -11.23
CA TYR A 50 12.88 3.98 -10.65
C TYR A 50 13.32 2.81 -11.54
N ARG A 51 12.90 2.70 -12.79
CA ARG A 51 13.32 1.61 -13.69
C ARG A 51 14.85 1.47 -13.79
N PRO A 52 15.65 2.55 -13.91
CA PRO A 52 17.11 2.43 -13.90
C PRO A 52 17.67 1.88 -12.58
N LEU A 53 17.16 2.35 -11.44
CA LEU A 53 17.55 1.84 -10.13
C LEU A 53 17.12 0.38 -9.94
N ASN A 54 15.91 0.05 -10.32
CA ASN A 54 15.36 -1.30 -10.21
C ASN A 54 16.15 -2.33 -11.05
N ALA A 55 16.72 -1.91 -12.18
CA ALA A 55 17.52 -2.77 -13.04
C ALA A 55 18.81 -3.26 -12.34
N VAL A 56 19.40 -2.46 -11.48
CA VAL A 56 20.62 -2.79 -10.73
C VAL A 56 20.36 -3.27 -9.30
N THR A 57 19.11 -3.20 -8.86
CA THR A 57 18.71 -3.64 -7.51
C THR A 57 18.58 -5.16 -7.45
N VAL A 58 19.21 -5.79 -6.48
CA VAL A 58 18.99 -7.22 -6.19
C VAL A 58 17.56 -7.42 -5.73
N LYS A 59 16.80 -8.22 -6.48
CA LYS A 59 15.39 -8.45 -6.21
C LYS A 59 15.21 -9.30 -4.96
N ASN A 60 14.38 -8.82 -4.05
CA ASN A 60 13.94 -9.58 -2.89
C ASN A 60 13.09 -10.78 -3.34
N LYS A 61 13.31 -11.93 -2.73
CA LYS A 61 12.62 -13.18 -3.05
C LYS A 61 11.54 -13.54 -2.03
N TYR A 62 11.11 -12.57 -1.20
CA TYR A 62 10.01 -12.81 -0.27
C TYR A 62 8.76 -13.23 -1.06
N PRO A 63 8.15 -14.37 -0.75
CA PRO A 63 7.01 -14.88 -1.51
C PRO A 63 5.81 -13.93 -1.33
N LEU A 64 5.19 -13.57 -2.45
CA LEU A 64 3.86 -12.95 -2.42
C LEU A 64 2.83 -14.09 -2.37
N PRO A 65 1.81 -14.00 -1.52
CA PRO A 65 0.79 -15.04 -1.43
C PRO A 65 0.03 -15.16 -2.75
N HIS A 66 -0.32 -16.38 -3.12
CA HIS A 66 -1.22 -16.62 -4.24
C HIS A 66 -2.65 -16.27 -3.83
N ILE A 67 -3.34 -15.53 -4.69
CA ILE A 67 -4.69 -15.02 -4.40
C ILE A 67 -5.67 -16.18 -4.13
N ASP A 68 -5.55 -17.28 -4.86
CA ASP A 68 -6.41 -18.46 -4.70
C ASP A 68 -6.30 -19.06 -3.29
N ILE A 69 -5.06 -19.15 -2.75
CA ILE A 69 -4.83 -19.66 -1.39
C ILE A 69 -5.49 -18.75 -0.35
N LEU A 70 -5.39 -17.42 -0.53
CA LEU A 70 -6.02 -16.46 0.38
C LEU A 70 -7.55 -16.59 0.40
N PHE A 71 -8.16 -17.00 -0.70
CA PHE A 71 -9.62 -17.20 -0.76
C PHE A 71 -10.06 -18.50 -0.12
N ASP A 72 -9.25 -19.56 -0.15
CA ASP A 72 -9.54 -20.83 0.50
C ASP A 72 -9.65 -20.67 2.04
N GLU A 73 -8.86 -19.74 2.62
CA GLU A 73 -8.89 -19.43 4.06
C GLU A 73 -10.20 -18.78 4.52
N LEU A 74 -10.94 -18.14 3.61
CA LEU A 74 -12.18 -17.42 3.94
C LEU A 74 -13.40 -18.34 4.12
N GLY A 75 -13.21 -19.64 4.02
CA GLY A 75 -14.31 -20.62 4.10
C GLY A 75 -15.18 -20.47 5.35
N GLY A 76 -16.50 -20.25 5.15
CA GLY A 76 -17.47 -20.10 6.24
C GLY A 76 -17.51 -18.74 6.91
N ALA A 77 -16.77 -17.75 6.43
CA ALA A 77 -16.87 -16.38 6.89
C ALA A 77 -18.16 -15.72 6.38
N THR A 78 -18.80 -14.92 7.23
CA THR A 78 -20.07 -14.22 6.90
C THR A 78 -19.97 -12.72 7.11
N ILE A 79 -18.93 -12.24 7.82
CA ILE A 79 -18.73 -10.83 8.14
C ILE A 79 -17.29 -10.47 7.82
N PHE A 80 -17.13 -9.33 7.20
CA PHE A 80 -15.85 -8.85 6.71
C PHE A 80 -15.62 -7.40 7.11
N SER A 81 -14.36 -7.05 7.35
CA SER A 81 -13.92 -5.65 7.43
C SER A 81 -12.64 -5.48 6.63
N LYS A 82 -12.61 -4.44 5.80
CA LYS A 82 -11.45 -4.06 5.01
C LYS A 82 -10.79 -2.85 5.61
N ILE A 83 -9.49 -2.93 5.86
CA ILE A 83 -8.67 -1.84 6.38
C ILE A 83 -7.62 -1.50 5.33
N ASP A 84 -7.61 -0.24 4.87
CA ASP A 84 -6.63 0.32 3.92
C ASP A 84 -5.61 1.15 4.72
N LEU A 85 -4.34 0.87 4.57
CA LEU A 85 -3.30 1.62 5.26
C LEU A 85 -3.02 2.95 4.57
N ARG A 86 -2.92 4.01 5.36
CA ARG A 86 -2.66 5.36 4.87
C ARG A 86 -1.28 5.46 4.24
N SER A 87 -1.19 5.49 2.91
CA SER A 87 0.08 5.57 2.17
C SER A 87 1.07 4.51 2.69
N GLY A 88 0.66 3.24 2.72
CA GLY A 88 1.34 2.16 3.46
C GLY A 88 2.86 2.16 3.31
N TYR A 89 3.39 2.26 2.09
CA TYR A 89 4.82 2.31 1.85
C TYR A 89 5.51 3.50 2.54
N HIS A 90 4.88 4.68 2.59
CA HIS A 90 5.46 5.86 3.23
C HIS A 90 5.51 5.76 4.77
N GLN A 91 4.94 4.73 5.37
CA GLN A 91 5.08 4.48 6.80
C GLN A 91 6.37 3.74 7.17
N ILE A 92 7.11 3.28 6.17
CA ILE A 92 8.35 2.53 6.34
C ILE A 92 9.54 3.42 5.98
N LYS A 93 10.50 3.55 6.90
CA LYS A 93 11.72 4.31 6.66
C LYS A 93 12.69 3.56 5.76
N VAL A 94 13.33 4.28 4.86
CA VAL A 94 14.48 3.79 4.10
C VAL A 94 15.72 3.78 5.01
N ARG A 95 16.61 2.80 4.85
CA ARG A 95 17.91 2.80 5.55
C ARG A 95 18.70 4.03 5.15
N GLU A 96 19.42 4.64 6.08
CA GLU A 96 20.17 5.88 5.82
C GLU A 96 21.15 5.74 4.66
N GLU A 97 21.81 4.61 4.55
CA GLU A 97 22.76 4.28 3.47
C GLU A 97 22.10 4.16 2.08
N ASP A 98 20.80 3.90 2.04
CA ASP A 98 20.02 3.74 0.80
C ASP A 98 19.23 5.01 0.43
N ILE A 99 19.06 5.95 1.34
CA ILE A 99 18.33 7.20 1.09
C ILE A 99 18.88 7.93 -0.16
N PRO A 100 20.19 8.14 -0.34
CA PRO A 100 20.71 8.81 -1.52
C PRO A 100 20.38 8.12 -2.85
N LYS A 101 20.17 6.78 -2.84
CA LYS A 101 19.80 6.01 -4.03
C LYS A 101 18.38 6.29 -4.50
N THR A 102 17.52 6.78 -3.60
CA THR A 102 16.13 7.14 -3.91
C THR A 102 15.98 8.52 -4.54
N ALA A 103 17.07 9.22 -4.77
CA ALA A 103 17.06 10.60 -5.25
C ALA A 103 16.35 10.72 -6.61
N PHE A 104 15.60 11.81 -6.75
CA PHE A 104 14.87 12.12 -7.97
C PHE A 104 14.97 13.61 -8.33
N SER A 105 15.07 13.85 -9.61
CA SER A 105 15.22 15.20 -10.17
C SER A 105 13.89 15.78 -10.59
N THR A 106 13.71 17.05 -10.27
CA THR A 106 12.59 17.87 -10.70
C THR A 106 13.09 19.20 -11.22
N ARG A 107 12.22 20.01 -11.83
CA ARG A 107 12.55 21.38 -12.21
C ARG A 107 12.97 22.24 -11.01
N TYR A 108 12.51 21.90 -9.79
CA TYR A 108 12.73 22.68 -8.57
C TYR A 108 13.93 22.20 -7.75
N GLY A 109 14.64 21.19 -8.20
CA GLY A 109 15.82 20.65 -7.55
C GLY A 109 15.82 19.13 -7.45
N LEU A 110 16.82 18.63 -6.75
CA LEU A 110 17.02 17.22 -6.43
C LEU A 110 16.49 16.93 -5.03
N TYR A 111 15.71 15.89 -4.89
CA TYR A 111 15.13 15.43 -3.61
C TYR A 111 15.38 13.95 -3.43
N GLU A 112 15.34 13.46 -2.20
CA GLU A 112 15.46 12.05 -1.87
C GLU A 112 14.41 11.64 -0.85
N TYR A 113 13.95 10.37 -0.92
CA TYR A 113 12.95 9.84 0.00
C TYR A 113 13.58 9.32 1.29
N LEU A 114 13.03 9.74 2.42
CA LEU A 114 13.34 9.21 3.76
C LEU A 114 12.49 7.97 4.09
N VAL A 115 11.43 7.79 3.34
CA VAL A 115 10.47 6.70 3.47
C VAL A 115 10.37 5.90 2.18
N MET A 116 9.92 4.68 2.25
CA MET A 116 9.80 3.81 1.09
C MET A 116 8.82 4.38 0.07
N SER A 117 9.28 4.59 -1.15
CA SER A 117 8.49 5.16 -2.24
C SER A 117 7.84 4.07 -3.10
N PHE A 118 6.72 4.44 -3.72
CA PHE A 118 6.15 3.63 -4.81
C PHE A 118 7.13 3.54 -5.98
N GLY A 119 7.11 2.39 -6.67
CA GLY A 119 7.96 2.13 -7.83
C GLY A 119 9.31 1.48 -7.53
N LEU A 120 9.74 1.39 -6.27
CA LEU A 120 10.90 0.60 -5.86
C LEU A 120 10.58 -0.89 -5.96
N THR A 121 11.44 -1.67 -6.64
CA THR A 121 11.18 -3.10 -6.95
C THR A 121 10.97 -3.97 -5.70
N ASN A 122 11.64 -3.66 -4.59
CA ASN A 122 11.57 -4.45 -3.36
C ASN A 122 10.49 -3.96 -2.38
N ALA A 123 9.80 -2.86 -2.67
CA ALA A 123 8.82 -2.28 -1.76
C ALA A 123 7.66 -3.24 -1.45
N PRO A 124 7.02 -3.93 -2.42
CA PRO A 124 5.94 -4.87 -2.13
C PRO A 124 6.40 -6.03 -1.24
N ALA A 125 7.55 -6.62 -1.55
CA ALA A 125 8.09 -7.76 -0.81
C ALA A 125 8.43 -7.39 0.64
N PHE A 126 9.06 -6.23 0.86
CA PHE A 126 9.39 -5.75 2.20
C PHE A 126 8.13 -5.41 3.00
N PHE A 127 7.13 -4.81 2.35
CA PHE A 127 5.87 -4.49 2.99
C PHE A 127 5.12 -5.75 3.42
N MET A 128 5.05 -6.76 2.56
CA MET A 128 4.46 -8.07 2.90
C MET A 128 5.20 -8.74 4.05
N TYR A 129 6.53 -8.71 4.06
CA TYR A 129 7.33 -9.21 5.19
C TYR A 129 6.94 -8.52 6.50
N LEU A 130 6.84 -7.18 6.50
CA LEU A 130 6.43 -6.42 7.68
C LEU A 130 5.03 -6.81 8.13
N MET A 131 4.06 -6.81 7.22
CA MET A 131 2.66 -7.10 7.55
C MET A 131 2.49 -8.53 8.07
N ASN A 132 3.17 -9.49 7.45
CA ASN A 132 3.15 -10.87 7.93
C ASN A 132 3.80 -11.02 9.32
N SER A 133 4.83 -10.23 9.63
CA SER A 133 5.42 -10.22 10.98
C SER A 133 4.50 -9.57 12.02
N VAL A 134 3.76 -8.52 11.64
CA VAL A 134 2.78 -7.85 12.53
C VAL A 134 1.61 -8.77 12.87
N PHE A 135 1.12 -9.52 11.89
CA PHE A 135 -0.07 -10.37 12.03
C PHE A 135 0.24 -11.87 12.08
N MET A 136 1.46 -12.28 12.38
CA MET A 136 1.91 -13.68 12.37
C MET A 136 0.96 -14.62 13.13
N ASN A 137 0.39 -14.17 14.24
CA ASN A 137 -0.50 -14.99 15.07
C ASN A 137 -1.95 -14.99 14.59
N GLU A 138 -2.35 -14.04 13.77
CA GLU A 138 -3.70 -13.78 13.28
C GLU A 138 -3.92 -14.25 11.85
N LEU A 139 -2.82 -14.39 11.07
CA LEU A 139 -2.86 -14.95 9.71
C LEU A 139 -3.45 -16.36 9.74
N ASP A 140 -4.10 -16.75 8.65
CA ASP A 140 -4.75 -18.06 8.42
C ASP A 140 -5.88 -18.38 9.41
N LYS A 141 -6.23 -17.43 10.32
CA LYS A 141 -7.31 -17.58 11.31
C LYS A 141 -8.47 -16.62 11.08
N PHE A 142 -8.16 -15.34 10.99
CA PHE A 142 -9.16 -14.28 10.80
C PHE A 142 -8.60 -13.02 10.10
N VAL A 143 -7.37 -13.05 9.63
CA VAL A 143 -6.72 -11.94 8.93
C VAL A 143 -6.08 -12.45 7.65
N VAL A 144 -6.39 -11.78 6.55
CA VAL A 144 -5.68 -11.90 5.28
C VAL A 144 -5.03 -10.56 4.97
N VAL A 145 -3.78 -10.58 4.56
CA VAL A 145 -3.03 -9.39 4.14
C VAL A 145 -2.58 -9.54 2.70
N PHE A 146 -2.83 -8.51 1.91
CA PHE A 146 -2.26 -8.42 0.57
C PHE A 146 -1.82 -6.98 0.29
N ILE A 147 -0.52 -6.75 0.36
CA ILE A 147 0.09 -5.43 0.24
C ILE A 147 -0.57 -4.46 1.23
N ASP A 148 -1.16 -3.35 0.76
CA ASP A 148 -1.75 -2.30 1.59
C ASP A 148 -3.15 -2.66 2.15
N ASP A 149 -3.76 -3.74 1.67
CA ASP A 149 -5.10 -4.17 2.03
C ASP A 149 -5.06 -5.24 3.13
N ILE A 150 -5.74 -5.00 4.24
CA ILE A 150 -5.95 -5.96 5.33
C ILE A 150 -7.43 -6.32 5.34
N LEU A 151 -7.73 -7.60 5.24
CA LEU A 151 -9.08 -8.15 5.37
C LEU A 151 -9.21 -8.90 6.68
N VAL A 152 -10.16 -8.48 7.51
CA VAL A 152 -10.57 -9.20 8.72
C VAL A 152 -11.86 -9.93 8.42
N TYR A 153 -11.94 -11.21 8.75
CA TYR A 153 -13.10 -12.04 8.47
C TYR A 153 -13.52 -12.86 9.70
N SER A 154 -14.79 -13.18 9.82
CA SER A 154 -15.33 -13.89 10.97
C SER A 154 -16.64 -14.60 10.61
N LYS A 155 -17.01 -15.60 11.44
CA LYS A 155 -18.24 -16.36 11.26
C LYS A 155 -19.49 -15.66 11.83
N ASN A 156 -19.32 -14.81 12.83
CA ASN A 156 -20.40 -14.09 13.48
C ASN A 156 -19.93 -12.73 14.02
N GLU A 157 -20.88 -11.88 14.40
CA GLU A 157 -20.62 -10.51 14.86
C GLU A 157 -19.78 -10.44 16.13
N LYS A 158 -20.01 -11.34 17.07
CA LYS A 158 -19.30 -11.34 18.35
C LYS A 158 -17.81 -11.65 18.16
N GLU A 159 -17.49 -12.65 17.38
CA GLU A 159 -16.09 -12.96 17.01
C GLU A 159 -15.48 -11.79 16.22
N HIS A 160 -16.25 -11.16 15.34
CA HIS A 160 -15.75 -10.07 14.51
C HIS A 160 -15.35 -8.85 15.34
N GLU A 161 -16.08 -8.54 16.39
CA GLU A 161 -15.69 -7.46 17.33
C GLU A 161 -14.34 -7.75 18.00
N GLU A 162 -14.14 -8.98 18.45
CA GLU A 162 -12.87 -9.40 19.09
C GLU A 162 -11.72 -9.36 18.09
N HIS A 163 -11.92 -9.89 16.88
CA HIS A 163 -10.91 -9.89 15.82
C HIS A 163 -10.51 -8.47 15.41
N LEU A 164 -11.47 -7.58 15.22
CA LEU A 164 -11.18 -6.17 14.91
C LEU A 164 -10.41 -5.48 16.04
N ARG A 165 -10.76 -5.75 17.28
CA ARG A 165 -10.07 -5.17 18.44
C ARG A 165 -8.60 -5.62 18.46
N ILE A 166 -8.32 -6.89 18.18
CA ILE A 166 -6.96 -7.43 18.08
C ILE A 166 -6.20 -6.74 16.94
N VAL A 167 -6.78 -6.71 15.74
CA VAL A 167 -6.13 -6.11 14.55
C VAL A 167 -5.80 -4.63 14.77
N LEU A 168 -6.74 -3.86 15.30
CA LEU A 168 -6.51 -2.43 15.59
C LEU A 168 -5.46 -2.22 16.68
N SER A 169 -5.38 -3.10 17.67
CA SER A 169 -4.34 -3.07 18.69
C SER A 169 -2.97 -3.36 18.10
N ARG A 170 -2.84 -4.37 17.22
CA ARG A 170 -1.58 -4.66 16.50
C ARG A 170 -1.11 -3.49 15.66
N LEU A 171 -2.02 -2.87 14.89
CA LEU A 171 -1.68 -1.67 14.11
C LEU A 171 -1.17 -0.54 15.00
N ARG A 172 -1.80 -0.31 16.15
CA ARG A 172 -1.37 0.71 17.13
C ARG A 172 0.01 0.39 17.72
N GLU A 173 0.24 -0.84 18.15
CA GLU A 173 1.52 -1.31 18.70
C GLU A 173 2.68 -1.08 17.74
N HIS A 174 2.46 -1.38 16.46
CA HIS A 174 3.45 -1.20 15.39
C HIS A 174 3.44 0.20 14.76
N LYS A 175 2.65 1.14 15.28
CA LYS A 175 2.53 2.53 14.79
C LYS A 175 2.13 2.60 13.31
N LEU A 176 1.29 1.68 12.87
CA LEU A 176 0.71 1.65 11.53
C LEU A 176 -0.64 2.36 11.53
N TYR A 177 -0.85 3.25 10.57
CA TYR A 177 -2.01 4.12 10.50
C TYR A 177 -2.92 3.73 9.33
N ALA A 178 -4.18 3.51 9.63
CA ALA A 178 -5.20 3.25 8.62
C ALA A 178 -5.79 4.57 8.07
N LYS A 179 -6.26 4.55 6.84
CA LYS A 179 -7.03 5.63 6.24
C LYS A 179 -8.52 5.35 6.40
N PHE A 180 -9.11 5.85 7.48
CA PHE A 180 -10.49 5.56 7.86
C PHE A 180 -11.50 5.73 6.71
N SER A 181 -11.36 6.78 5.90
CA SER A 181 -12.25 7.04 4.75
C SER A 181 -12.21 5.98 3.63
N LYS A 182 -11.23 5.08 3.68
CA LYS A 182 -11.10 3.94 2.75
C LYS A 182 -11.32 2.59 3.43
N CYS A 183 -11.48 2.60 4.76
CA CYS A 183 -11.83 1.41 5.50
C CYS A 183 -13.35 1.17 5.41
N ALA A 184 -13.72 -0.10 5.41
CA ALA A 184 -15.12 -0.51 5.46
C ALA A 184 -15.26 -1.65 6.48
N PHE A 185 -16.24 -1.53 7.36
CA PHE A 185 -16.41 -2.39 8.50
C PHE A 185 -17.76 -3.08 8.50
N TRP A 186 -17.83 -4.28 9.08
CA TRP A 186 -19.08 -5.03 9.31
C TRP A 186 -19.85 -5.34 8.02
N LEU A 187 -19.14 -5.67 6.95
CA LEU A 187 -19.72 -5.95 5.66
C LEU A 187 -20.15 -7.43 5.56
N LYS A 188 -21.28 -7.69 4.92
CA LYS A 188 -21.70 -9.04 4.51
C LYS A 188 -21.12 -9.44 3.16
N GLU A 189 -20.72 -8.45 2.37
CA GLU A 189 -20.04 -8.61 1.09
C GLU A 189 -18.93 -7.57 0.98
N VAL A 190 -17.76 -7.95 0.48
CA VAL A 190 -16.61 -7.04 0.34
C VAL A 190 -15.89 -7.27 -0.98
N ALA A 191 -15.53 -6.18 -1.67
CA ALA A 191 -14.66 -6.24 -2.83
C ALA A 191 -13.19 -6.30 -2.37
N PHE A 192 -12.51 -7.41 -2.71
CA PHE A 192 -11.13 -7.66 -2.34
C PHE A 192 -10.39 -8.34 -3.50
N LEU A 193 -9.24 -7.81 -3.90
CA LEU A 193 -8.37 -8.32 -4.97
C LEU A 193 -9.11 -8.63 -6.30
N GLY A 194 -10.15 -7.84 -6.61
CA GLY A 194 -10.93 -8.01 -7.83
C GLY A 194 -11.98 -9.09 -7.80
N HIS A 195 -12.31 -9.52 -6.60
CA HIS A 195 -13.40 -10.46 -6.33
C HIS A 195 -14.36 -9.87 -5.31
N ILE A 196 -15.60 -10.33 -5.33
CA ILE A 196 -16.60 -10.07 -4.29
C ILE A 196 -16.65 -11.30 -3.40
N LEU A 197 -16.38 -11.08 -2.11
CA LEU A 197 -16.39 -12.10 -1.07
C LEU A 197 -17.70 -11.99 -0.30
N SER A 198 -18.37 -13.11 -0.05
CA SER A 198 -19.60 -13.18 0.74
C SER A 198 -19.74 -14.54 1.41
N ALA A 199 -20.74 -14.69 2.26
CA ALA A 199 -21.11 -15.99 2.84
C ALA A 199 -21.43 -17.08 1.79
N LYS A 200 -21.74 -16.68 0.55
CA LYS A 200 -22.04 -17.60 -0.58
C LYS A 200 -20.78 -18.06 -1.31
N GLY A 201 -19.63 -17.50 -0.97
CA GLY A 201 -18.34 -17.79 -1.60
C GLY A 201 -17.71 -16.58 -2.30
N VAL A 202 -16.81 -16.86 -3.21
CA VAL A 202 -15.99 -15.88 -3.96
C VAL A 202 -16.49 -15.80 -5.39
N VAL A 203 -16.76 -14.59 -5.87
CA VAL A 203 -17.21 -14.31 -7.26
C VAL A 203 -16.31 -13.23 -7.84
N VAL A 204 -15.95 -13.34 -9.12
CA VAL A 204 -15.18 -12.30 -9.81
C VAL A 204 -16.01 -11.00 -9.85
N ASP A 205 -15.38 -9.87 -9.53
CA ASP A 205 -16.01 -8.55 -9.56
C ASP A 205 -16.37 -8.16 -11.00
N PRO A 206 -17.67 -8.04 -11.35
CA PRO A 206 -18.11 -7.69 -12.70
C PRO A 206 -17.65 -6.29 -13.15
N GLY A 207 -17.29 -5.40 -12.22
CA GLY A 207 -16.75 -4.07 -12.52
C GLY A 207 -15.40 -4.11 -13.22
N LYS A 208 -14.61 -5.19 -13.08
CA LYS A 208 -13.32 -5.36 -13.75
C LYS A 208 -13.39 -5.83 -15.20
N TRP A 209 -14.48 -6.45 -15.61
CA TRP A 209 -14.67 -6.91 -16.98
C TRP A 209 -14.81 -5.79 -18.02
N LYS A 210 -15.06 -4.57 -17.58
CA LYS A 210 -15.22 -3.39 -18.46
C LYS A 210 -13.91 -2.67 -18.80
N MET A 211 -12.76 -3.20 -18.39
CA MET A 211 -11.45 -2.57 -18.59
C MET A 211 -10.46 -3.42 -19.41
N CYS A 212 -10.96 -4.41 -20.14
CA CYS A 212 -10.20 -5.11 -21.18
C CYS A 212 -10.61 -4.66 -22.56
#